data_0258d004b6d6c6abe4ee54500f97bc3b
#
_entry.id   0258d004b6d6c6abe4ee54500f97bc3b
#
_cell.length_a   1.000
_cell.length_b   1.000
_cell.length_c   1.000
_cell.angle_alpha   90.00
_cell.angle_beta   90.00
_cell.angle_gamma   90.00
#
_symmetry.space_group_name_H-M   'P 1'
#
loop_
_entity.id
_entity.type
_entity.pdbx_description
1 polymer ?
#
loop_
_entity_poly.entity_id
_entity_poly.type
_entity_poly.pdbx_seq_one_letter_code
_entity_poly.pdbx_strand_id
1 'polypeptide(L)'
;MITQKYQMELKEMVCDFGKGDIHVGMNPKLDDPNKVSIEFANGKPLEIGTHVYGEILPTPLIMNFDNVESLETIKKIVEAAIATLKIKKEYMTEPKEPEFIVKTDSIIVTEAFRKSNPSPLKVMEDTEKYLENGDIKEIVVSENLILKDGYIGLLVARKYNKSTVKVSAPDGIIILVGNKAINFKSDKIALLYGDVIGNPPKQLVIINSGNRYMIPAETPEKAVEMLEKINKVFTPDYTIVGRGRGSSMLADSMEKCGVTFKHM
;
A
#
# COMPACT_ATOMS: atom_id res chain seq x y z
N MET A 1 5.35 -21.13 15.47
CA MET A 1 5.89 -21.67 16.75
C MET A 1 5.50 -20.75 17.89
N ILE A 2 5.01 -21.31 18.99
CA ILE A 2 4.69 -20.55 20.22
C ILE A 2 5.96 -20.52 21.05
N THR A 3 6.49 -19.33 21.31
CA THR A 3 7.74 -19.12 22.05
C THR A 3 7.55 -18.05 23.12
N GLN A 4 8.29 -18.18 24.22
CA GLN A 4 8.34 -17.18 25.27
C GLN A 4 9.58 -16.28 25.03
N LYS A 5 9.34 -14.97 24.86
CA LYS A 5 10.41 -13.97 24.75
C LYS A 5 10.50 -13.14 26.03
N TYR A 6 11.71 -12.77 26.40
CA TYR A 6 11.98 -11.88 27.52
C TYR A 6 12.51 -10.56 26.97
N GLN A 7 11.79 -9.46 27.20
CA GLN A 7 12.23 -8.12 26.82
C GLN A 7 11.97 -7.18 28.00
N MET A 8 13.01 -6.57 28.53
CA MET A 8 12.96 -5.60 29.64
C MET A 8 12.08 -6.07 30.82
N GLU A 9 12.36 -7.26 31.40
CA GLU A 9 11.62 -7.85 32.52
C GLU A 9 10.17 -8.28 32.23
N LEU A 10 9.60 -8.01 31.05
CA LEU A 10 8.30 -8.50 30.61
C LEU A 10 8.45 -9.87 29.94
N LYS A 11 7.62 -10.82 30.36
CA LYS A 11 7.49 -12.12 29.70
C LYS A 11 6.45 -11.97 28.59
N GLU A 12 6.89 -12.05 27.34
CA GLU A 12 5.97 -12.04 26.19
C GLU A 12 5.83 -13.45 25.62
N MET A 13 4.59 -13.87 25.37
CA MET A 13 4.31 -15.09 24.64
C MET A 13 4.05 -14.71 23.17
N VAL A 14 4.89 -15.21 22.27
CA VAL A 14 4.79 -14.90 20.84
C VAL A 14 4.34 -16.14 20.08
N CYS A 15 3.27 -16.01 19.31
CA CYS A 15 2.80 -17.02 18.39
C CYS A 15 3.08 -16.58 16.96
N ASP A 16 4.07 -17.19 16.31
CA ASP A 16 4.39 -16.92 14.92
C ASP A 16 3.59 -17.87 14.01
N PHE A 17 2.52 -17.36 13.42
CA PHE A 17 1.71 -18.11 12.45
C PHE A 17 2.30 -18.03 11.03
N GLY A 18 1.96 -19.00 10.19
CA GLY A 18 2.28 -18.98 8.77
C GLY A 18 3.19 -20.11 8.29
N LYS A 19 3.68 -20.95 9.19
CA LYS A 19 4.48 -22.14 8.85
C LYS A 19 3.69 -23.46 8.93
N GLY A 20 2.41 -23.38 9.31
CA GLY A 20 1.54 -24.56 9.51
C GLY A 20 1.89 -25.40 10.75
N ASP A 21 2.78 -24.91 11.61
CA ASP A 21 3.26 -25.58 12.82
C ASP A 21 2.50 -25.18 14.10
N ILE A 22 1.51 -24.30 13.97
CA ILE A 22 0.57 -23.95 15.04
C ILE A 22 -0.80 -24.49 14.68
N HIS A 23 -1.29 -25.41 15.49
CA HIS A 23 -2.63 -25.95 15.38
C HIS A 23 -3.55 -25.14 16.27
N VAL A 24 -4.72 -24.76 15.75
CA VAL A 24 -5.73 -23.96 16.45
C VAL A 24 -6.99 -24.81 16.56
N GLY A 25 -7.47 -24.99 17.78
CA GLY A 25 -8.69 -25.70 18.07
C GLY A 25 -9.68 -24.87 18.87
N MET A 26 -10.93 -25.28 18.87
CA MET A 26 -11.98 -24.75 19.74
C MET A 26 -12.42 -25.86 20.68
N ASN A 27 -12.47 -25.55 21.99
CA ASN A 27 -12.97 -26.44 22.99
C ASN A 27 -14.22 -25.80 23.63
N PRO A 28 -15.41 -26.42 23.51
CA PRO A 28 -16.64 -25.84 24.01
C PRO A 28 -16.79 -25.97 25.55
N LYS A 29 -15.79 -26.51 26.28
CA LYS A 29 -15.82 -26.67 27.73
C LYS A 29 -17.14 -27.27 28.20
N LEU A 30 -17.33 -28.56 27.96
CA LEU A 30 -18.57 -29.27 28.24
C LEU A 30 -19.01 -29.23 29.71
N ASP A 31 -18.10 -28.96 30.63
CA ASP A 31 -18.33 -28.78 32.06
C ASP A 31 -18.82 -27.35 32.42
N ASP A 32 -18.72 -26.39 31.53
CA ASP A 32 -19.23 -25.02 31.71
C ASP A 32 -19.88 -24.51 30.41
N PRO A 33 -21.24 -24.55 30.29
CA PRO A 33 -21.91 -24.17 29.06
C PRO A 33 -21.77 -22.68 28.69
N ASN A 34 -21.27 -21.85 29.60
CA ASN A 34 -21.07 -20.44 29.37
C ASN A 34 -19.65 -20.11 28.93
N LYS A 35 -18.80 -21.13 28.72
CA LYS A 35 -17.40 -20.94 28.35
C LYS A 35 -17.03 -21.68 27.08
N VAL A 36 -16.23 -21.02 26.28
CA VAL A 36 -15.54 -21.61 25.14
C VAL A 36 -14.06 -21.21 25.17
N SER A 37 -13.16 -22.08 24.77
CA SER A 37 -11.78 -21.74 24.63
C SER A 37 -11.28 -21.90 23.19
N ILE A 38 -10.38 -21.01 22.79
CA ILE A 38 -9.54 -21.17 21.60
C ILE A 38 -8.18 -21.64 22.09
N GLU A 39 -7.73 -22.76 21.57
CA GLU A 39 -6.53 -23.47 22.02
C GLU A 39 -5.49 -23.45 20.90
N PHE A 40 -4.25 -23.14 21.24
CA PHE A 40 -3.12 -23.08 20.31
C PHE A 40 -2.06 -24.08 20.74
N ALA A 41 -1.70 -24.99 19.86
CA ALA A 41 -0.69 -26.00 20.12
C ALA A 41 0.40 -25.98 19.06
N ASN A 42 1.64 -26.26 19.46
CA ASN A 42 2.70 -26.56 18.50
C ASN A 42 2.46 -27.96 17.93
N GLY A 43 2.60 -28.10 16.63
CA GLY A 43 2.44 -29.38 15.92
C GLY A 43 3.49 -29.60 14.85
N LYS A 44 3.34 -30.67 14.10
CA LYS A 44 4.12 -30.85 12.87
C LYS A 44 3.58 -29.90 11.82
N PRO A 45 4.46 -29.31 10.96
CA PRO A 45 3.99 -28.46 9.89
C PRO A 45 2.98 -29.16 9.00
N LEU A 46 1.84 -28.50 8.76
CA LEU A 46 0.78 -28.92 7.87
C LEU A 46 0.50 -27.81 6.87
N GLU A 47 -0.15 -28.15 5.77
CA GLU A 47 -0.64 -27.13 4.86
C GLU A 47 -1.65 -26.22 5.59
N ILE A 48 -1.52 -24.90 5.38
CA ILE A 48 -2.37 -23.90 6.03
C ILE A 48 -3.82 -24.12 5.61
N GLY A 49 -4.72 -24.23 6.59
CA GLY A 49 -6.15 -24.52 6.37
C GLY A 49 -6.51 -25.99 6.44
N THR A 50 -5.54 -26.89 6.69
CA THR A 50 -5.83 -28.31 6.93
C THR A 50 -6.61 -28.51 8.23
N HIS A 51 -7.75 -29.22 8.15
CA HIS A 51 -8.52 -29.63 9.33
C HIS A 51 -7.94 -30.94 9.89
N VAL A 52 -7.58 -30.92 11.17
CA VAL A 52 -7.08 -32.10 11.88
C VAL A 52 -8.13 -32.54 12.89
N TYR A 53 -8.50 -33.82 12.84
CA TYR A 53 -9.35 -34.46 13.82
C TYR A 53 -8.49 -35.43 14.64
N GLY A 54 -8.40 -35.23 15.95
CA GLY A 54 -7.62 -36.13 16.82
C GLY A 54 -7.35 -35.56 18.20
N GLU A 55 -6.49 -36.26 18.96
CA GLU A 55 -6.11 -35.84 20.31
C GLU A 55 -5.46 -34.44 20.29
N ILE A 56 -5.95 -33.58 21.18
CA ILE A 56 -5.41 -32.25 21.43
C ILE A 56 -4.04 -32.43 22.06
N LEU A 57 -3.00 -32.03 21.34
CA LEU A 57 -1.62 -31.95 21.87
C LEU A 57 -1.59 -31.02 23.09
N PRO A 58 -0.60 -31.14 23.99
CA PRO A 58 -0.44 -30.20 25.08
C PRO A 58 -0.49 -28.75 24.57
N THR A 59 -1.44 -27.97 25.07
CA THR A 59 -1.78 -26.64 24.56
C THR A 59 -1.04 -25.59 25.40
N PRO A 60 0.03 -24.99 24.90
CA PRO A 60 0.80 -23.98 25.65
C PRO A 60 0.07 -22.64 25.80
N LEU A 61 -0.96 -22.39 24.99
CA LEU A 61 -1.76 -21.17 25.05
C LEU A 61 -3.25 -21.49 24.90
N ILE A 62 -4.01 -21.07 25.90
CA ILE A 62 -5.48 -21.20 25.92
C ILE A 62 -6.07 -19.81 26.15
N MET A 63 -7.00 -19.39 25.29
CA MET A 63 -7.78 -18.17 25.47
C MET A 63 -9.21 -18.57 25.85
N ASN A 64 -9.65 -18.21 27.05
CA ASN A 64 -10.99 -18.50 27.55
C ASN A 64 -11.92 -17.31 27.33
N PHE A 65 -13.15 -17.59 26.89
CA PHE A 65 -14.20 -16.60 26.65
C PHE A 65 -15.46 -17.04 27.39
N ASP A 66 -16.06 -16.13 28.11
CA ASP A 66 -17.28 -16.29 28.90
C ASP A 66 -18.46 -15.47 28.36
N ASN A 67 -18.25 -14.72 27.29
CA ASN A 67 -19.29 -13.95 26.61
C ASN A 67 -19.00 -13.79 25.10
N VAL A 68 -20.05 -13.54 24.33
CA VAL A 68 -20.01 -13.41 22.88
C VAL A 68 -19.31 -12.13 22.46
N GLU A 69 -19.46 -11.06 23.21
CA GLU A 69 -18.90 -9.73 22.91
C GLU A 69 -17.37 -9.75 22.87
N SER A 70 -16.75 -10.53 23.76
CA SER A 70 -15.29 -10.73 23.77
C SER A 70 -14.81 -11.46 22.52
N LEU A 71 -15.54 -12.50 22.07
CA LEU A 71 -15.24 -13.20 20.81
C LEU A 71 -15.42 -12.30 19.59
N GLU A 72 -16.48 -11.49 19.56
CA GLU A 72 -16.70 -10.52 18.49
C GLU A 72 -15.60 -9.47 18.44
N THR A 73 -15.07 -9.07 19.60
CA THR A 73 -13.93 -8.15 19.66
C THR A 73 -12.68 -8.77 19.03
N ILE A 74 -12.36 -10.03 19.38
CA ILE A 74 -11.23 -10.75 18.76
C ILE A 74 -11.45 -10.92 17.26
N LYS A 75 -12.66 -11.28 16.83
CA LYS A 75 -13.01 -11.37 15.41
C LYS A 75 -12.71 -10.06 14.67
N LYS A 76 -13.12 -8.91 15.20
CA LYS A 76 -12.84 -7.58 14.60
C LYS A 76 -11.35 -7.30 14.49
N ILE A 77 -10.57 -7.66 15.52
CA ILE A 77 -9.11 -7.50 15.52
C ILE A 77 -8.48 -8.38 14.43
N VAL A 78 -8.90 -9.64 14.32
CA VAL A 78 -8.40 -10.56 13.29
C VAL A 78 -8.78 -10.09 11.89
N GLU A 79 -10.01 -9.63 11.67
CA GLU A 79 -10.44 -9.04 10.39
C GLU A 79 -9.60 -7.82 10.02
N ALA A 80 -9.32 -6.93 10.97
CA ALA A 80 -8.45 -5.78 10.76
C ALA A 80 -7.00 -6.19 10.42
N ALA A 81 -6.48 -7.22 11.09
CA ALA A 81 -5.15 -7.77 10.80
C ALA A 81 -5.09 -8.39 9.39
N ILE A 82 -6.12 -9.13 8.98
CA ILE A 82 -6.24 -9.70 7.63
C ILE A 82 -6.25 -8.57 6.58
N ALA A 83 -7.06 -7.54 6.79
CA ALA A 83 -7.10 -6.38 5.91
C ALA A 83 -5.72 -5.72 5.80
N THR A 84 -5.02 -5.52 6.92
CA THR A 84 -3.67 -4.96 6.96
C THR A 84 -2.66 -5.83 6.20
N LEU A 85 -2.72 -7.16 6.34
CA LEU A 85 -1.84 -8.08 5.60
C LEU A 85 -2.10 -8.07 4.10
N LYS A 86 -3.38 -8.01 3.67
CA LYS A 86 -3.74 -7.88 2.26
C LYS A 86 -3.15 -6.60 1.66
N ILE A 87 -3.28 -5.47 2.37
CA ILE A 87 -2.69 -4.20 1.98
C ILE A 87 -1.17 -4.31 1.89
N LYS A 88 -0.52 -4.84 2.94
CA LYS A 88 0.93 -5.05 2.91
C LYS A 88 1.35 -5.87 1.69
N LYS A 89 0.64 -6.95 1.39
CA LYS A 89 0.94 -7.79 0.23
C LYS A 89 0.76 -7.04 -1.09
N GLU A 90 -0.26 -6.19 -1.21
CA GLU A 90 -0.54 -5.42 -2.43
C GLU A 90 0.42 -4.24 -2.63
N TYR A 91 0.68 -3.46 -1.56
CA TYR A 91 1.43 -2.21 -1.64
C TYR A 91 2.90 -2.31 -1.23
N MET A 92 3.32 -3.44 -0.63
CA MET A 92 4.70 -3.68 -0.21
C MET A 92 5.49 -4.60 -1.14
N THR A 93 4.86 -5.19 -2.16
CA THR A 93 5.57 -5.92 -3.22
C THR A 93 6.08 -4.93 -4.25
N GLU A 94 7.39 -4.90 -4.49
CA GLU A 94 7.94 -4.09 -5.58
C GLU A 94 7.42 -4.62 -6.92
N PRO A 95 6.84 -3.76 -7.77
CA PRO A 95 6.49 -4.16 -9.13
C PRO A 95 7.77 -4.50 -9.89
N LYS A 96 7.70 -5.51 -10.78
CA LYS A 96 8.85 -5.90 -11.63
C LYS A 96 9.34 -4.74 -12.50
N GLU A 97 8.42 -3.91 -12.96
CA GLU A 97 8.66 -2.70 -13.75
C GLU A 97 7.69 -1.62 -13.27
N PRO A 98 8.15 -0.62 -12.52
CA PRO A 98 7.27 0.43 -12.01
C PRO A 98 6.78 1.30 -13.17
N GLU A 99 5.49 1.21 -13.42
CA GLU A 99 4.79 2.03 -14.41
C GLU A 99 3.96 3.09 -13.69
N PHE A 100 3.95 4.29 -14.24
CA PHE A 100 3.21 5.43 -13.69
C PHE A 100 2.39 6.12 -14.79
N ILE A 101 1.24 6.66 -14.41
CA ILE A 101 0.50 7.60 -15.24
C ILE A 101 0.91 9.00 -14.81
N VAL A 102 1.85 9.62 -15.53
CA VAL A 102 2.36 10.95 -15.20
C VAL A 102 1.71 12.04 -16.05
N LYS A 103 1.67 13.26 -15.53
CA LYS A 103 1.25 14.41 -16.32
C LYS A 103 2.28 14.70 -17.40
N THR A 104 1.83 14.84 -18.63
CA THR A 104 2.67 15.05 -19.81
C THR A 104 3.62 16.25 -19.66
N ASP A 105 3.14 17.30 -18.98
CA ASP A 105 3.90 18.52 -18.74
C ASP A 105 4.94 18.38 -17.61
N SER A 106 4.81 17.34 -16.76
CA SER A 106 5.79 17.06 -15.71
C SER A 106 7.08 16.43 -16.25
N ILE A 107 7.07 15.93 -17.49
CA ILE A 107 8.23 15.27 -18.09
C ILE A 107 9.23 16.33 -18.58
N ILE A 108 10.43 16.27 -18.02
CA ILE A 108 11.55 17.18 -18.36
C ILE A 108 12.28 16.64 -19.59
N VAL A 109 12.25 17.42 -20.67
CA VAL A 109 12.98 17.09 -21.90
C VAL A 109 14.30 17.84 -21.89
N THR A 110 15.42 17.11 -21.98
CA THR A 110 16.76 17.71 -22.03
C THR A 110 17.00 18.42 -23.36
N GLU A 111 17.98 19.31 -23.37
CA GLU A 111 18.35 20.04 -24.59
C GLU A 111 18.84 19.10 -25.72
N ALA A 112 19.48 17.99 -25.35
CA ALA A 112 19.89 16.96 -26.30
C ALA A 112 18.70 16.38 -27.08
N PHE A 113 17.58 16.05 -26.39
CA PHE A 113 16.38 15.61 -27.07
C PHE A 113 15.72 16.71 -27.89
N ARG A 114 15.70 17.96 -27.40
CA ARG A 114 15.11 19.07 -28.15
C ARG A 114 15.86 19.38 -29.44
N LYS A 115 17.18 19.21 -29.44
CA LYS A 115 18.04 19.38 -30.63
C LYS A 115 18.07 18.10 -31.51
N SER A 116 17.62 16.94 -30.99
CA SER A 116 17.50 15.76 -31.82
C SER A 116 16.42 16.01 -32.87
N ASN A 117 16.73 15.65 -34.11
CA ASN A 117 15.75 15.73 -35.17
C ASN A 117 15.21 14.31 -35.45
N PRO A 118 14.13 13.90 -34.74
CA PRO A 118 13.61 12.57 -34.92
C PRO A 118 13.15 12.36 -36.36
N SER A 119 13.38 11.16 -36.90
CA SER A 119 13.02 10.80 -38.27
C SER A 119 11.53 11.11 -38.51
N PRO A 120 11.18 11.95 -39.52
CA PRO A 120 9.78 12.23 -39.84
C PRO A 120 8.94 10.98 -40.10
N LEU A 121 9.52 9.95 -40.72
CA LEU A 121 8.86 8.67 -40.98
C LEU A 121 8.47 7.97 -39.66
N LYS A 122 9.38 7.88 -38.69
CA LYS A 122 9.08 7.30 -37.37
C LYS A 122 8.03 8.07 -36.61
N VAL A 123 8.04 9.40 -36.69
CA VAL A 123 7.00 10.24 -36.07
C VAL A 123 5.64 10.00 -36.74
N MET A 124 5.62 9.81 -38.06
CA MET A 124 4.40 9.50 -38.81
C MET A 124 3.86 8.11 -38.44
N GLU A 125 4.70 7.08 -38.43
CA GLU A 125 4.32 5.72 -38.05
C GLU A 125 3.74 5.66 -36.63
N ASP A 126 4.39 6.30 -35.65
CA ASP A 126 3.91 6.33 -34.27
C ASP A 126 2.62 7.18 -34.13
N THR A 127 2.44 8.21 -34.97
CA THR A 127 1.21 9.00 -35.06
C THR A 127 0.06 8.16 -35.63
N GLU A 128 0.30 7.37 -36.68
CA GLU A 128 -0.70 6.47 -37.29
C GLU A 128 -1.15 5.41 -36.29
N LYS A 129 -0.23 4.75 -35.59
CA LYS A 129 -0.54 3.78 -34.52
C LYS A 129 -1.41 4.41 -33.43
N TYR A 130 -1.05 5.63 -33.03
CA TYR A 130 -1.86 6.36 -32.04
C TYR A 130 -3.28 6.64 -32.55
N LEU A 131 -3.44 7.03 -33.81
CA LEU A 131 -4.75 7.29 -34.41
C LEU A 131 -5.61 6.05 -34.58
N GLU A 132 -4.98 4.91 -34.86
CA GLU A 132 -5.66 3.62 -35.07
C GLU A 132 -6.14 2.99 -33.74
N ASN A 133 -5.31 2.98 -32.71
CA ASN A 133 -5.57 2.19 -31.50
C ASN A 133 -5.38 2.98 -30.19
N GLY A 134 -4.92 4.22 -30.24
CA GLY A 134 -4.66 5.04 -29.06
C GLY A 134 -3.32 4.77 -28.36
N ASP A 135 -2.49 3.90 -28.95
CA ASP A 135 -1.22 3.50 -28.36
C ASP A 135 -0.15 4.58 -28.51
N ILE A 136 0.51 4.89 -27.42
CA ILE A 136 1.69 5.76 -27.39
C ILE A 136 2.91 4.87 -27.14
N LYS A 137 3.96 5.08 -27.94
CA LYS A 137 5.24 4.40 -27.72
C LYS A 137 5.71 4.60 -26.28
N GLU A 138 6.28 3.56 -25.70
CA GLU A 138 6.82 3.58 -24.34
C GLU A 138 7.73 4.79 -24.11
N ILE A 139 7.50 5.46 -22.97
CA ILE A 139 8.26 6.62 -22.51
C ILE A 139 8.99 6.20 -21.25
N VAL A 140 10.30 6.34 -21.23
CA VAL A 140 11.15 6.02 -20.08
C VAL A 140 11.67 7.29 -19.44
N VAL A 141 11.52 7.42 -18.12
CA VAL A 141 11.98 8.58 -17.35
C VAL A 141 12.89 8.17 -16.19
N SER A 142 13.73 9.10 -15.74
CA SER A 142 14.49 8.95 -14.48
C SER A 142 13.61 9.27 -13.28
N GLU A 143 14.16 9.05 -12.08
CA GLU A 143 13.51 9.38 -10.82
C GLU A 143 13.06 10.85 -10.68
N ASN A 144 13.71 11.77 -11.42
CA ASN A 144 13.39 13.19 -11.45
C ASN A 144 12.55 13.58 -12.68
N LEU A 145 11.88 12.62 -13.32
CA LEU A 145 11.06 12.80 -14.54
C LEU A 145 11.83 13.34 -15.74
N ILE A 146 13.15 13.18 -15.77
CA ILE A 146 13.94 13.51 -16.94
C ILE A 146 13.77 12.40 -17.97
N LEU A 147 13.34 12.75 -19.18
CA LEU A 147 13.18 11.83 -20.29
C LEU A 147 14.50 11.10 -20.60
N LYS A 148 14.46 9.77 -20.60
CA LYS A 148 15.58 8.87 -20.95
C LYS A 148 15.41 8.26 -22.33
N ASP A 149 14.18 7.86 -22.68
CA ASP A 149 13.82 7.31 -23.99
C ASP A 149 12.34 7.59 -24.31
N GLY A 150 11.92 7.30 -25.53
CA GLY A 150 10.52 7.46 -25.95
C GLY A 150 10.15 8.89 -26.37
N TYR A 151 11.13 9.70 -26.82
CA TYR A 151 10.88 11.10 -27.20
C TYR A 151 9.79 11.25 -28.27
N ILE A 152 9.72 10.35 -29.25
CA ILE A 152 8.68 10.37 -30.29
C ILE A 152 7.29 10.16 -29.66
N GLY A 153 7.14 9.18 -28.76
CA GLY A 153 5.88 8.96 -28.02
C GLY A 153 5.44 10.20 -27.25
N LEU A 154 6.37 10.90 -26.59
CA LEU A 154 6.07 12.16 -25.91
C LEU A 154 5.66 13.29 -26.89
N LEU A 155 6.29 13.38 -28.06
CA LEU A 155 5.88 14.33 -29.10
C LEU A 155 4.47 14.06 -29.60
N VAL A 156 4.12 12.80 -29.86
CA VAL A 156 2.75 12.40 -30.26
C VAL A 156 1.76 12.75 -29.15
N ALA A 157 2.06 12.42 -27.90
CA ALA A 157 1.20 12.75 -26.77
C ALA A 157 0.93 14.26 -26.67
N ARG A 158 1.97 15.09 -26.80
CA ARG A 158 1.84 16.55 -26.77
C ARG A 158 1.07 17.11 -27.95
N LYS A 159 1.30 16.58 -29.17
CA LYS A 159 0.58 16.97 -30.38
C LYS A 159 -0.93 16.77 -30.24
N TYR A 160 -1.34 15.71 -29.57
CA TYR A 160 -2.75 15.38 -29.33
C TYR A 160 -3.28 15.84 -27.96
N ASN A 161 -2.58 16.74 -27.28
CA ASN A 161 -2.99 17.35 -26.01
C ASN A 161 -3.35 16.30 -24.92
N LYS A 162 -2.63 15.18 -24.87
CA LYS A 162 -2.80 14.21 -23.79
C LYS A 162 -2.33 14.83 -22.48
N SER A 163 -3.20 14.96 -21.51
CA SER A 163 -2.89 15.49 -20.17
C SER A 163 -1.99 14.57 -19.37
N THR A 164 -2.10 13.26 -19.62
CA THR A 164 -1.32 12.21 -18.94
C THR A 164 -0.81 11.19 -19.93
N VAL A 165 0.32 10.59 -19.61
CA VAL A 165 0.94 9.49 -20.35
C VAL A 165 1.45 8.40 -19.40
N LYS A 166 1.41 7.15 -19.87
CA LYS A 166 2.04 6.03 -19.18
C LYS A 166 3.55 6.09 -19.39
N VAL A 167 4.31 5.96 -18.31
CA VAL A 167 5.78 5.96 -18.36
C VAL A 167 6.34 4.79 -17.58
N SER A 168 7.47 4.27 -18.01
CA SER A 168 8.34 3.39 -17.24
C SER A 168 9.35 4.24 -16.47
N ALA A 169 9.45 4.03 -15.16
CA ALA A 169 10.41 4.70 -14.28
C ALA A 169 11.14 3.65 -13.42
N PRO A 170 12.14 2.94 -13.96
CA PRO A 170 12.82 1.83 -13.28
C PRO A 170 13.40 2.23 -11.90
N ASP A 171 13.87 3.48 -11.79
CA ASP A 171 14.41 4.03 -10.55
C ASP A 171 13.33 4.62 -9.63
N GLY A 172 12.03 4.51 -10.02
CA GLY A 172 10.91 5.16 -9.34
C GLY A 172 10.81 6.64 -9.66
N ILE A 173 9.93 7.36 -8.92
CA ILE A 173 9.74 8.81 -9.06
C ILE A 173 9.93 9.48 -7.69
N ILE A 174 10.84 10.46 -7.60
CA ILE A 174 11.10 11.20 -6.36
C ILE A 174 10.25 12.47 -6.32
N ILE A 175 9.44 12.59 -5.24
CA ILE A 175 8.63 13.78 -4.99
C ILE A 175 8.89 14.29 -3.58
N LEU A 176 9.05 15.59 -3.44
CA LEU A 176 9.13 16.24 -2.13
C LEU A 176 7.72 16.44 -1.55
N VAL A 177 7.39 15.67 -0.52
CA VAL A 177 6.11 15.72 0.20
C VAL A 177 6.36 16.23 1.61
N GLY A 178 5.82 17.40 1.94
CA GLY A 178 6.20 18.09 3.17
C GLY A 178 7.70 18.39 3.19
N ASN A 179 8.40 17.86 4.17
CA ASN A 179 9.85 17.98 4.32
C ASN A 179 10.63 16.70 3.94
N LYS A 180 9.96 15.72 3.33
CA LYS A 180 10.56 14.42 2.95
C LYS A 180 10.56 14.23 1.45
N ALA A 181 11.70 13.83 0.90
CA ALA A 181 11.79 13.28 -0.44
C ALA A 181 11.35 11.81 -0.39
N ILE A 182 10.31 11.49 -1.14
CA ILE A 182 9.75 10.13 -1.22
C ILE A 182 10.05 9.60 -2.62
N ASN A 183 10.68 8.43 -2.68
CA ASN A 183 10.85 7.69 -3.93
C ASN A 183 9.69 6.70 -4.08
N PHE A 184 8.77 7.02 -4.97
CA PHE A 184 7.64 6.16 -5.31
C PHE A 184 8.09 5.07 -6.30
N LYS A 185 7.88 3.82 -5.93
CA LYS A 185 8.16 2.63 -6.76
C LYS A 185 6.89 2.03 -7.37
N SER A 186 5.73 2.63 -7.11
CA SER A 186 4.43 2.22 -7.62
C SER A 186 3.47 3.40 -7.59
N ASP A 187 2.49 3.40 -8.48
CA ASP A 187 1.34 4.31 -8.46
C ASP A 187 0.34 4.01 -7.34
N LYS A 188 0.43 2.82 -6.73
CA LYS A 188 -0.42 2.42 -5.60
C LYS A 188 0.12 2.99 -4.29
N ILE A 189 -0.70 3.76 -3.59
CA ILE A 189 -0.33 4.44 -2.35
C ILE A 189 -1.37 4.14 -1.27
N ALA A 190 -0.94 3.49 -0.20
CA ALA A 190 -1.78 3.34 0.98
C ALA A 190 -1.53 4.49 1.97
N LEU A 191 -2.61 5.05 2.51
CA LEU A 191 -2.60 6.21 3.38
C LEU A 191 -3.19 5.87 4.75
N LEU A 192 -2.51 6.32 5.81
CA LEU A 192 -3.09 6.38 7.16
C LEU A 192 -2.94 7.81 7.67
N TYR A 193 -3.93 8.24 8.46
CA TYR A 193 -3.88 9.53 9.12
C TYR A 193 -4.36 9.41 10.57
N GLY A 194 -3.62 10.00 11.50
CA GLY A 194 -4.01 9.98 12.91
C GLY A 194 -2.87 10.31 13.85
N ASP A 195 -3.18 10.12 15.14
CA ASP A 195 -2.21 10.28 16.21
C ASP A 195 -1.29 9.05 16.25
N VAL A 196 0.02 9.26 16.31
CA VAL A 196 0.96 8.19 16.65
C VAL A 196 0.92 8.02 18.17
N ILE A 197 0.74 6.79 18.63
CA ILE A 197 0.68 6.47 20.06
C ILE A 197 1.85 7.13 20.79
N GLY A 198 1.54 8.06 21.68
CA GLY A 198 2.49 8.66 22.62
C GLY A 198 3.03 10.04 22.27
N ASN A 199 2.73 10.65 21.13
CA ASN A 199 3.17 12.03 20.85
C ASN A 199 2.35 12.71 19.73
N PRO A 200 1.67 13.86 19.97
CA PRO A 200 1.22 14.73 18.89
C PRO A 200 2.44 15.40 18.22
N PRO A 201 2.47 15.62 16.90
CA PRO A 201 1.34 15.96 16.07
C PRO A 201 0.79 14.78 15.24
N LYS A 202 -0.45 14.93 14.78
CA LYS A 202 -1.05 14.05 13.77
C LYS A 202 -0.14 13.89 12.57
N GLN A 203 -0.11 12.70 12.01
CA GLN A 203 0.79 12.37 10.91
C GLN A 203 0.02 11.79 9.73
N LEU A 204 0.42 12.20 8.54
CA LEU A 204 0.14 11.49 7.31
C LEU A 204 1.20 10.39 7.15
N VAL A 205 0.76 9.16 7.05
CA VAL A 205 1.64 8.02 6.75
C VAL A 205 1.37 7.58 5.32
N ILE A 206 2.40 7.63 4.51
CA ILE A 206 2.39 7.16 3.13
C ILE A 206 3.11 5.82 3.09
N ILE A 207 2.45 4.79 2.55
CA ILE A 207 3.02 3.46 2.34
C ILE A 207 3.09 3.22 0.84
N ASN A 208 4.28 2.91 0.33
CA ASN A 208 4.51 2.62 -1.07
C ASN A 208 5.64 1.59 -1.21
N SER A 209 5.40 0.49 -1.91
CA SER A 209 6.38 -0.57 -2.22
C SER A 209 7.27 -0.94 -1.04
N GLY A 210 6.69 -1.32 0.09
CA GLY A 210 7.42 -1.76 1.28
C GLY A 210 7.93 -0.64 2.19
N ASN A 211 8.00 0.58 1.71
CA ASN A 211 8.47 1.72 2.49
C ASN A 211 7.33 2.46 3.18
N ARG A 212 7.61 2.96 4.38
CA ARG A 212 6.66 3.74 5.18
C ARG A 212 7.25 5.10 5.49
N TYR A 213 6.55 6.15 5.06
CA TYR A 213 6.95 7.53 5.26
C TYR A 213 5.97 8.22 6.20
N MET A 214 6.45 8.70 7.34
CA MET A 214 5.65 9.43 8.33
C MET A 214 5.95 10.91 8.19
N ILE A 215 4.93 11.72 7.92
CA ILE A 215 5.05 13.15 7.65
C ILE A 215 4.13 13.89 8.62
N PRO A 216 4.65 14.83 9.42
CA PRO A 216 3.81 15.63 10.29
C PRO A 216 2.74 16.40 9.50
N ALA A 217 1.49 16.23 9.87
CA ALA A 217 0.34 16.92 9.28
C ALA A 217 -0.68 17.18 10.38
N GLU A 218 -0.71 18.38 10.91
CA GLU A 218 -1.53 18.76 12.07
C GLU A 218 -3.03 18.64 11.79
N THR A 219 -3.43 18.87 10.54
CA THR A 219 -4.82 18.77 10.10
C THR A 219 -4.96 17.90 8.85
N PRO A 220 -6.16 17.32 8.59
CA PRO A 220 -6.43 16.57 7.38
C PRO A 220 -6.23 17.40 6.11
N GLU A 221 -6.56 18.70 6.15
CA GLU A 221 -6.41 19.62 5.04
C GLU A 221 -4.93 19.78 4.66
N LYS A 222 -4.03 19.93 5.65
CA LYS A 222 -2.58 19.93 5.40
C LYS A 222 -2.09 18.60 4.81
N ALA A 223 -2.66 17.49 5.24
CA ALA A 223 -2.35 16.20 4.63
C ALA A 223 -2.77 16.17 3.15
N VAL A 224 -3.96 16.70 2.81
CA VAL A 224 -4.43 16.77 1.42
C VAL A 224 -3.55 17.70 0.58
N GLU A 225 -3.15 18.88 1.08
CA GLU A 225 -2.18 19.76 0.39
C GLU A 225 -0.85 19.04 0.04
N MET A 226 -0.41 18.14 0.92
CA MET A 226 0.77 17.30 0.63
C MET A 226 0.50 16.29 -0.48
N LEU A 227 -0.68 15.67 -0.51
CA LEU A 227 -1.08 14.74 -1.57
C LEU A 227 -1.24 15.45 -2.91
N GLU A 228 -1.67 16.71 -2.93
CA GLU A 228 -1.75 17.50 -4.16
C GLU A 228 -0.40 17.65 -4.88
N LYS A 229 0.71 17.65 -4.14
CA LYS A 229 2.05 17.67 -4.75
C LYS A 229 2.32 16.39 -5.55
N ILE A 230 1.83 15.25 -5.06
CA ILE A 230 1.91 13.98 -5.76
C ILE A 230 1.00 14.03 -7.00
N ASN A 231 -0.24 14.49 -6.83
CA ASN A 231 -1.22 14.59 -7.93
C ASN A 231 -0.82 15.57 -9.03
N LYS A 232 0.09 16.51 -8.75
CA LYS A 232 0.67 17.40 -9.77
C LYS A 232 1.65 16.67 -10.69
N VAL A 233 2.20 15.54 -10.25
CA VAL A 233 3.23 14.78 -10.97
C VAL A 233 2.62 13.58 -11.67
N PHE A 234 1.94 12.71 -10.93
CA PHE A 234 1.30 11.52 -11.48
C PHE A 234 -0.09 11.30 -10.87
N THR A 235 -0.83 10.34 -11.40
CA THR A 235 -2.17 9.99 -10.93
C THR A 235 -2.08 8.69 -10.10
N PRO A 236 -2.03 8.78 -8.75
CA PRO A 236 -1.92 7.61 -7.90
C PRO A 236 -3.27 6.93 -7.67
N ASP A 237 -3.22 5.62 -7.41
CA ASP A 237 -4.33 4.85 -6.86
C ASP A 237 -4.23 4.88 -5.33
N TYR A 238 -4.99 5.77 -4.71
CA TYR A 238 -4.99 5.93 -3.26
C TYR A 238 -5.91 4.93 -2.58
N THR A 239 -5.41 4.34 -1.49
CA THR A 239 -6.22 3.55 -0.55
C THR A 239 -6.05 4.08 0.86
N ILE A 240 -7.15 4.50 1.49
CA ILE A 240 -7.16 4.90 2.90
C ILE A 240 -7.31 3.65 3.76
N VAL A 241 -6.36 3.47 4.66
CA VAL A 241 -6.27 2.30 5.54
C VAL A 241 -6.65 2.69 6.95
N GLY A 242 -7.48 1.84 7.59
CA GLY A 242 -7.83 1.98 8.99
C GLY A 242 -9.23 2.53 9.22
N ARG A 243 -9.81 2.05 10.31
CA ARG A 243 -11.16 2.43 10.77
C ARG A 243 -10.99 3.30 12.00
N GLY A 244 -11.09 4.60 11.84
CA GLY A 244 -10.99 5.51 12.96
C GLY A 244 -11.32 6.94 12.57
N ARG A 245 -11.51 7.81 13.57
CA ARG A 245 -11.87 9.21 13.35
C ARG A 245 -10.87 9.93 12.43
N GLY A 246 -9.58 9.63 12.54
CA GLY A 246 -8.54 10.22 11.69
C GLY A 246 -8.71 9.83 10.21
N SER A 247 -8.94 8.54 9.92
CA SER A 247 -9.15 8.05 8.56
C SER A 247 -10.41 8.65 7.92
N SER A 248 -11.52 8.74 8.67
CA SER A 248 -12.75 9.39 8.19
C SER A 248 -12.52 10.88 7.89
N MET A 249 -11.83 11.61 8.77
CA MET A 249 -11.52 13.03 8.56
C MET A 249 -10.64 13.26 7.33
N LEU A 250 -9.65 12.39 7.09
CA LEU A 250 -8.83 12.46 5.87
C LEU A 250 -9.67 12.19 4.63
N ALA A 251 -10.53 11.18 4.65
CA ALA A 251 -11.43 10.83 3.57
C ALA A 251 -12.33 12.01 3.18
N ASP A 252 -13.02 12.58 4.17
CA ASP A 252 -13.90 13.75 3.98
C ASP A 252 -13.16 14.95 3.36
N SER A 253 -11.91 15.17 3.78
CA SER A 253 -11.09 16.25 3.24
C SER A 253 -10.61 15.95 1.82
N MET A 254 -10.26 14.71 1.50
CA MET A 254 -9.88 14.28 0.15
C MET A 254 -11.05 14.41 -0.83
N GLU A 255 -12.26 13.97 -0.44
CA GLU A 255 -13.48 14.12 -1.25
C GLU A 255 -13.79 15.57 -1.57
N LYS A 256 -13.73 16.48 -0.58
CA LYS A 256 -13.92 17.91 -0.77
C LYS A 256 -12.95 18.53 -1.78
N CYS A 257 -11.74 17.99 -1.87
CA CYS A 257 -10.71 18.42 -2.81
C CYS A 257 -10.74 17.64 -4.14
N GLY A 258 -11.70 16.75 -4.34
CA GLY A 258 -11.85 15.96 -5.58
C GLY A 258 -10.77 14.89 -5.76
N VAL A 259 -10.10 14.48 -4.69
CA VAL A 259 -9.11 13.39 -4.73
C VAL A 259 -9.84 12.06 -4.63
N THR A 260 -9.66 11.20 -5.64
CA THR A 260 -10.26 9.85 -5.67
C THR A 260 -9.46 8.89 -4.79
N PHE A 261 -10.15 8.06 -4.04
CA PHE A 261 -9.53 7.03 -3.20
C PHE A 261 -10.47 5.83 -3.00
N LYS A 262 -9.89 4.71 -2.50
CA LYS A 262 -10.65 3.55 -2.04
C LYS A 262 -10.58 3.48 -0.51
N HIS A 263 -11.66 3.06 0.12
CA HIS A 263 -11.69 2.73 1.54
C HIS A 263 -11.43 1.23 1.76
N MET A 264 -10.59 0.92 2.76
CA MET A 264 -10.43 -0.45 3.27
C MET A 264 -10.73 -0.54 4.76
#